data_b116a3706506e2216ca2c4f827c67679
#
_entry.id   b116a3706506e2216ca2c4f827c67679
#
_cell.length_a   1.000
_cell.length_b   1.000
_cell.length_c   1.000
_cell.angle_alpha   90.00
_cell.angle_beta   90.00
_cell.angle_gamma   90.00
#
_symmetry.space_group_name_H-M   'P 1'
#
loop_
_entity.id
_entity.type
_entity.pdbx_description
1 polymer ?
#
loop_
_entity_poly.entity_id
_entity_poly.type
_entity_poly.pdbx_seq_one_letter_code
_entity_poly.pdbx_strand_id
1 'polypeptide(L)'
;MPVPGFRAGTLNEDGYPAWITDLDNDGDNADRTVHVVRGLAPADALQVVGARQALITPCRLPAQRPDNGTSLPRAAIGPTDSGAVLLAGQVGSWSFIYDDSGMTSLAQDGVPPVKMLSAGGREAATCTDGSNLNPHLAYAVDGELLLEVIDDGISPADDNIPAGLRAAVAAACNLESGDDEDDELYYGINMRVVCALAGLNITPGELGELPLLAAPFS
;
A
#
# COMPACT_ATOMS: atom_id res chain seq x y z
N MET A 1 -20.87 -4.76 3.85
CA MET A 1 -20.95 -3.49 4.62
C MET A 1 -20.28 -2.42 3.78
N PRO A 2 -20.74 -1.17 3.79
CA PRO A 2 -20.04 -0.11 3.08
C PRO A 2 -18.62 0.03 3.66
N VAL A 3 -17.64 0.22 2.79
CA VAL A 3 -16.26 0.53 3.18
C VAL A 3 -16.27 1.92 3.80
N PRO A 4 -15.70 2.14 4.99
CA PRO A 4 -15.61 3.47 5.57
C PRO A 4 -14.79 4.37 4.64
N GLY A 5 -15.32 5.58 4.37
CA GLY A 5 -14.55 6.61 3.66
C GLY A 5 -13.35 7.11 4.47
N PHE A 6 -12.55 7.97 3.86
CA PHE A 6 -11.43 8.63 4.54
C PHE A 6 -11.96 9.69 5.50
N ARG A 7 -11.43 9.72 6.71
CA ARG A 7 -11.78 10.67 7.77
C ARG A 7 -10.66 11.70 7.97
N ALA A 8 -10.94 12.77 8.68
CA ALA A 8 -9.94 13.80 8.96
C ALA A 8 -8.62 13.20 9.51
N GLY A 9 -7.50 13.62 8.94
CA GLY A 9 -6.15 13.19 9.31
C GLY A 9 -5.70 11.84 8.74
N THR A 10 -6.53 11.18 7.90
CA THR A 10 -6.12 9.95 7.19
C THR A 10 -5.59 10.21 5.78
N LEU A 11 -5.79 11.43 5.28
CA LEU A 11 -5.18 11.94 4.05
C LEU A 11 -4.35 13.18 4.37
N ASN A 12 -3.30 13.43 3.59
CA ASN A 12 -2.55 14.67 3.57
C ASN A 12 -3.28 15.77 2.77
N GLU A 13 -2.64 16.93 2.58
CA GLU A 13 -3.21 18.07 1.84
C GLU A 13 -3.47 17.76 0.37
N ASP A 14 -2.68 16.85 -0.24
CA ASP A 14 -2.80 16.42 -1.64
C ASP A 14 -3.78 15.25 -1.82
N GLY A 15 -4.51 14.87 -0.77
CA GLY A 15 -5.44 13.75 -0.80
C GLY A 15 -4.78 12.36 -0.84
N TYR A 16 -3.49 12.27 -0.52
CA TYR A 16 -2.77 11.00 -0.45
C TYR A 16 -2.87 10.39 0.97
N PRO A 17 -2.85 9.03 1.13
CA PRO A 17 -2.91 8.42 2.46
C PRO A 17 -1.79 8.91 3.39
N ALA A 18 -2.14 9.62 4.46
CA ALA A 18 -1.21 10.33 5.33
C ALA A 18 -0.17 9.40 6.00
N TRP A 19 -0.55 8.16 6.32
CA TRP A 19 0.37 7.20 6.93
C TRP A 19 1.50 6.80 5.98
N ILE A 20 1.27 6.78 4.65
CA ILE A 20 2.29 6.48 3.65
C ILE A 20 3.29 7.63 3.56
N THR A 21 2.80 8.87 3.44
CA THR A 21 3.67 10.05 3.38
C THR A 21 4.44 10.28 4.67
N ASP A 22 3.92 9.81 5.82
CA ASP A 22 4.63 9.86 7.09
C ASP A 22 5.77 8.83 7.17
N LEU A 23 5.60 7.65 6.57
CA LEU A 23 6.65 6.62 6.50
C LEU A 23 7.82 7.04 5.60
N ASP A 24 7.51 7.76 4.56
CA ASP A 24 8.45 8.19 3.55
C ASP A 24 9.16 9.50 3.92
N ASN A 25 10.41 9.66 3.51
CA ASN A 25 11.19 10.86 3.77
C ASN A 25 11.52 11.67 2.51
N ASP A 26 11.32 11.12 1.32
CA ASP A 26 11.64 11.78 0.05
C ASP A 26 10.47 12.59 -0.54
N GLY A 27 9.34 12.70 0.19
CA GLY A 27 8.16 13.41 -0.28
C GLY A 27 7.57 12.77 -1.54
N ASP A 28 7.19 13.60 -2.51
CA ASP A 28 6.47 13.17 -3.72
C ASP A 28 7.32 12.37 -4.73
N ASN A 29 8.64 12.23 -4.48
CA ASN A 29 9.57 11.57 -5.40
C ASN A 29 9.93 10.13 -5.01
N ALA A 30 9.41 9.59 -3.93
CA ALA A 30 9.74 8.23 -3.53
C ALA A 30 8.96 7.19 -4.32
N ASP A 31 9.68 6.21 -4.86
CA ASP A 31 9.05 5.01 -5.39
C ASP A 31 8.55 4.15 -4.23
N ARG A 32 7.30 3.75 -4.27
CA ARG A 32 6.67 2.98 -3.20
C ARG A 32 5.67 1.96 -3.73
N THR A 33 5.50 0.89 -3.01
CA THR A 33 4.47 -0.12 -3.31
C THR A 33 3.72 -0.50 -2.04
N VAL A 34 2.41 -0.57 -2.14
CA VAL A 34 1.55 -1.12 -1.08
C VAL A 34 0.84 -2.36 -1.62
N HIS A 35 1.04 -3.47 -0.92
CA HIS A 35 0.26 -4.68 -1.16
C HIS A 35 -0.71 -4.87 -0.01
N VAL A 36 -1.91 -5.33 -0.31
CA VAL A 36 -2.88 -5.78 0.68
C VAL A 36 -3.38 -7.17 0.32
N VAL A 37 -3.59 -8.01 1.33
CA VAL A 37 -4.08 -9.36 1.15
C VAL A 37 -5.00 -9.75 2.29
N ARG A 38 -6.13 -10.37 1.97
CA ARG A 38 -7.11 -10.84 2.94
C ARG A 38 -6.83 -12.27 3.37
N GLY A 39 -6.84 -12.51 4.70
CA GLY A 39 -6.76 -13.86 5.25
C GLY A 39 -5.36 -14.49 5.23
N LEU A 40 -4.31 -13.69 5.06
CA LEU A 40 -2.91 -14.12 5.19
C LEU A 40 -2.26 -13.32 6.32
N ALA A 41 -1.48 -13.98 7.18
CA ALA A 41 -0.78 -13.28 8.26
C ALA A 41 0.36 -12.38 7.69
N PRO A 42 0.70 -11.24 8.36
CA PRO A 42 1.74 -10.33 7.85
C PRO A 42 3.09 -10.99 7.58
N ALA A 43 3.53 -11.92 8.45
CA ALA A 43 4.79 -12.64 8.25
C ALA A 43 4.78 -13.55 7.00
N ASP A 44 3.64 -14.22 6.75
CA ASP A 44 3.47 -15.07 5.58
C ASP A 44 3.36 -14.22 4.31
N ALA A 45 2.67 -13.07 4.39
CA ALA A 45 2.57 -12.13 3.27
C ALA A 45 3.95 -11.59 2.86
N LEU A 46 4.80 -11.22 3.83
CA LEU A 46 6.20 -10.83 3.59
C LEU A 46 6.99 -11.94 2.87
N GLN A 47 6.82 -13.21 3.28
CA GLN A 47 7.50 -14.32 2.63
C GLN A 47 7.02 -14.55 1.19
N VAL A 48 5.72 -14.37 0.92
CA VAL A 48 5.14 -14.49 -0.42
C VAL A 48 5.75 -13.47 -1.39
N VAL A 49 6.01 -12.24 -0.93
CA VAL A 49 6.69 -11.22 -1.76
C VAL A 49 8.22 -11.34 -1.75
N GLY A 50 8.77 -12.41 -1.18
CA GLY A 50 10.19 -12.75 -1.27
C GLY A 50 11.05 -12.36 -0.07
N ALA A 51 10.48 -11.83 1.02
CA ALA A 51 11.25 -11.58 2.23
C ALA A 51 11.75 -12.90 2.86
N ARG A 52 13.01 -12.92 3.29
CA ARG A 52 13.58 -14.08 3.97
C ARG A 52 13.02 -14.20 5.37
N GLN A 53 12.40 -15.32 5.71
CA GLN A 53 11.78 -15.59 7.01
C GLN A 53 12.69 -15.25 8.20
N ALA A 54 13.96 -15.59 8.13
CA ALA A 54 14.93 -15.35 9.20
C ALA A 54 15.22 -13.86 9.46
N LEU A 55 14.83 -12.97 8.56
CA LEU A 55 15.02 -11.52 8.65
C LEU A 55 13.74 -10.77 9.01
N ILE A 56 12.59 -11.44 9.10
CA ILE A 56 11.33 -10.83 9.53
C ILE A 56 11.36 -10.65 11.04
N THR A 57 11.30 -9.41 11.49
CA THR A 57 11.38 -9.09 12.93
C THR A 57 10.25 -8.15 13.35
N PRO A 58 9.79 -8.24 14.62
CA PRO A 58 8.91 -7.21 15.17
C PRO A 58 9.55 -5.82 15.04
N CYS A 59 8.74 -4.85 14.64
CA CYS A 59 9.18 -3.50 14.39
C CYS A 59 8.34 -2.50 15.22
N ARG A 60 9.00 -1.45 15.68
CA ARG A 60 8.34 -0.27 16.26
C ARG A 60 8.89 0.96 15.55
N LEU A 61 8.02 1.73 14.95
CA LEU A 61 8.43 2.95 14.23
C LEU A 61 8.97 3.99 15.21
N PRO A 62 10.03 4.73 14.84
CA PRO A 62 10.51 5.86 15.62
C PRO A 62 9.42 6.93 15.76
N ALA A 63 9.36 7.58 16.94
CA ALA A 63 8.43 8.68 17.18
C ALA A 63 8.80 9.98 16.44
N GLN A 64 10.03 10.08 15.98
CA GLN A 64 10.53 11.23 15.23
C GLN A 64 11.23 10.74 13.96
N ARG A 65 10.99 11.47 12.89
CA ARG A 65 11.65 11.22 11.60
C ARG A 65 13.15 11.53 11.69
N PRO A 66 14.03 10.69 11.15
CA PRO A 66 15.46 10.98 11.07
C PRO A 66 15.75 12.16 10.16
N ASP A 67 16.72 13.02 10.55
CA ASP A 67 17.12 14.21 9.78
C ASP A 67 17.93 13.89 8.49
N ASN A 68 18.20 12.62 8.22
CA ASN A 68 19.14 12.16 7.17
C ASN A 68 18.49 11.58 5.91
N GLY A 69 17.21 11.82 5.67
CA GLY A 69 16.51 11.28 4.50
C GLY A 69 16.21 9.78 4.56
N THR A 70 16.22 9.17 5.74
CA THR A 70 15.92 7.75 5.92
C THR A 70 14.43 7.56 6.18
N SER A 71 13.77 6.61 5.49
CA SER A 71 12.38 6.23 5.76
C SER A 71 12.20 5.70 7.19
N LEU A 72 11.01 5.86 7.78
CA LEU A 72 10.75 5.35 9.14
C LEU A 72 10.94 3.83 9.26
N PRO A 73 10.51 2.98 8.30
CA PRO A 73 10.79 1.55 8.36
C PRO A 73 12.29 1.24 8.38
N ARG A 74 13.07 1.93 7.57
CA ARG A 74 14.53 1.75 7.49
C ARG A 74 15.20 2.20 8.78
N ALA A 75 14.77 3.31 9.35
CA ALA A 75 15.27 3.79 10.64
C ALA A 75 14.94 2.83 11.80
N ALA A 76 13.79 2.16 11.74
CA ALA A 76 13.35 1.21 12.76
C ALA A 76 14.20 -0.08 12.83
N ILE A 77 14.70 -0.56 11.68
CA ILE A 77 15.55 -1.76 11.65
C ILE A 77 17.05 -1.45 11.80
N GLY A 78 17.42 -0.17 11.70
CA GLY A 78 18.81 0.27 11.76
C GLY A 78 19.59 0.09 10.45
N PRO A 79 20.92 0.26 10.48
CA PRO A 79 21.74 0.20 9.29
C PRO A 79 21.59 -1.13 8.54
N THR A 80 21.32 -1.05 7.24
CA THR A 80 21.17 -2.21 6.35
C THR A 80 21.70 -1.87 4.97
N ASP A 81 22.33 -2.84 4.29
CA ASP A 81 22.76 -2.71 2.89
C ASP A 81 21.66 -3.15 1.90
N SER A 82 20.42 -3.37 2.38
CA SER A 82 19.31 -3.79 1.53
C SER A 82 18.82 -2.67 0.63
N GLY A 83 18.36 -3.01 -0.57
CA GLY A 83 17.77 -2.06 -1.52
C GLY A 83 16.46 -1.46 -1.00
N ALA A 84 15.63 -2.26 -0.32
CA ALA A 84 14.37 -1.86 0.27
C ALA A 84 14.21 -2.33 1.71
N VAL A 85 13.24 -1.74 2.42
CA VAL A 85 12.71 -2.25 3.69
C VAL A 85 11.21 -2.44 3.55
N LEU A 86 10.76 -3.66 3.82
CA LEU A 86 9.34 -3.98 3.85
C LEU A 86 8.81 -3.82 5.27
N LEU A 87 7.71 -3.06 5.42
CA LEU A 87 6.95 -2.96 6.65
C LEU A 87 5.63 -3.68 6.48
N ALA A 88 5.22 -4.50 7.42
CA ALA A 88 3.93 -5.19 7.34
C ALA A 88 3.16 -5.12 8.65
N GLY A 89 1.85 -5.11 8.54
CA GLY A 89 0.92 -5.12 9.66
C GLY A 89 -0.44 -5.68 9.25
N GLN A 90 -1.39 -5.64 10.18
CA GLN A 90 -2.74 -6.16 9.94
C GLN A 90 -3.81 -5.21 10.46
N VAL A 91 -4.85 -4.99 9.64
CA VAL A 91 -6.07 -4.28 10.01
C VAL A 91 -7.27 -5.18 9.73
N GLY A 92 -8.01 -5.56 10.77
CA GLY A 92 -9.10 -6.51 10.64
C GLY A 92 -8.64 -7.86 10.06
N SER A 93 -9.19 -8.26 8.91
CA SER A 93 -8.82 -9.49 8.19
C SER A 93 -7.79 -9.27 7.08
N TRP A 94 -7.30 -8.05 6.91
CA TRP A 94 -6.36 -7.68 5.87
C TRP A 94 -4.95 -7.47 6.43
N SER A 95 -3.96 -8.09 5.83
CA SER A 95 -2.56 -7.72 6.01
C SER A 95 -2.16 -6.74 4.93
N PHE A 96 -1.28 -5.81 5.28
CA PHE A 96 -0.64 -4.90 4.34
C PHE A 96 0.87 -5.08 4.38
N ILE A 97 1.52 -4.77 3.25
CA ILE A 97 2.96 -4.63 3.11
C ILE A 97 3.20 -3.27 2.46
N TYR A 98 4.03 -2.46 3.08
CA TYR A 98 4.58 -1.23 2.51
C TYR A 98 6.04 -1.48 2.15
N ASP A 99 6.41 -1.16 0.93
CA ASP A 99 7.77 -1.24 0.38
C ASP A 99 8.27 0.18 0.12
N ASP A 100 9.32 0.58 0.81
CA ASP A 100 9.87 1.93 0.82
C ASP A 100 10.71 2.30 -0.43
N SER A 101 10.76 1.43 -1.43
CA SER A 101 11.55 1.62 -2.66
C SER A 101 10.91 0.99 -3.90
N GLY A 102 9.67 0.48 -3.79
CA GLY A 102 8.94 -0.10 -4.89
C GLY A 102 9.53 -1.38 -5.49
N MET A 103 10.54 -1.98 -4.88
CA MET A 103 11.25 -3.16 -5.43
C MET A 103 10.36 -4.39 -5.58
N THR A 104 9.32 -4.51 -4.75
CA THR A 104 8.36 -5.62 -4.81
C THR A 104 7.28 -5.42 -5.87
N SER A 105 7.27 -4.30 -6.60
CA SER A 105 6.36 -4.07 -7.73
C SER A 105 6.64 -5.00 -8.91
N LEU A 106 7.89 -5.45 -9.03
CA LEU A 106 8.35 -6.27 -10.14
C LEU A 106 7.90 -7.72 -9.98
N ALA A 107 7.52 -8.33 -11.10
CA ALA A 107 7.17 -9.75 -11.12
C ALA A 107 8.36 -10.62 -10.73
N GLN A 108 8.17 -11.51 -9.76
CA GLN A 108 9.13 -12.55 -9.44
C GLN A 108 8.87 -13.76 -10.33
N ASP A 109 9.91 -14.22 -11.02
CA ASP A 109 9.81 -15.33 -12.00
C ASP A 109 8.67 -15.12 -13.03
N GLY A 110 8.37 -13.86 -13.37
CA GLY A 110 7.30 -13.51 -14.31
C GLY A 110 5.88 -13.57 -13.74
N VAL A 111 5.73 -13.76 -12.43
CA VAL A 111 4.42 -13.77 -11.75
C VAL A 111 4.25 -12.48 -10.93
N PRO A 112 3.21 -11.67 -11.20
CA PRO A 112 2.94 -10.47 -10.42
C PRO A 112 2.68 -10.78 -8.94
N PRO A 113 3.21 -9.98 -7.99
CA PRO A 113 3.02 -10.19 -6.55
C PRO A 113 1.56 -10.34 -6.12
N VAL A 114 0.65 -9.57 -6.71
CA VAL A 114 -0.78 -9.63 -6.41
C VAL A 114 -1.39 -11.01 -6.68
N LYS A 115 -0.92 -11.71 -7.72
CA LYS A 115 -1.36 -13.09 -8.03
C LYS A 115 -0.83 -14.09 -7.01
N MET A 116 0.42 -13.93 -6.59
CA MET A 116 1.01 -14.80 -5.56
C MET A 116 0.29 -14.61 -4.21
N LEU A 117 0.05 -13.37 -3.81
CA LEU A 117 -0.65 -13.03 -2.57
C LEU A 117 -2.09 -13.56 -2.56
N SER A 118 -2.81 -13.44 -3.67
CA SER A 118 -4.22 -13.87 -3.76
C SER A 118 -4.40 -15.38 -3.92
N ALA A 119 -3.37 -16.15 -4.23
CA ALA A 119 -3.47 -17.60 -4.44
C ALA A 119 -4.07 -18.34 -3.23
N GLY A 120 -4.82 -19.43 -3.48
CA GLY A 120 -5.45 -20.24 -2.44
C GLY A 120 -6.74 -19.64 -1.88
N GLY A 121 -7.56 -19.08 -2.74
CA GLY A 121 -8.89 -18.53 -2.41
C GLY A 121 -8.86 -17.17 -1.73
N ARG A 122 -7.71 -16.47 -1.76
CA ARG A 122 -7.55 -15.14 -1.15
C ARG A 122 -7.86 -14.02 -2.14
N GLU A 123 -8.01 -12.84 -1.59
CA GLU A 123 -8.19 -11.56 -2.29
C GLU A 123 -6.99 -10.66 -2.00
N ALA A 124 -6.44 -10.04 -3.03
CA ALA A 124 -5.31 -9.14 -2.89
C ALA A 124 -5.38 -7.96 -3.87
N ALA A 125 -4.78 -6.84 -3.49
CA ALA A 125 -4.54 -5.70 -4.36
C ALA A 125 -3.12 -5.18 -4.15
N THR A 126 -2.57 -4.57 -5.19
CA THR A 126 -1.27 -3.90 -5.18
C THR A 126 -1.41 -2.54 -5.82
N CYS A 127 -0.86 -1.52 -5.20
CA CYS A 127 -0.66 -0.23 -5.82
C CYS A 127 0.82 0.14 -5.77
N THR A 128 1.34 0.57 -6.90
CA THR A 128 2.69 1.14 -7.04
C THR A 128 2.56 2.58 -7.48
N ASP A 129 3.38 3.44 -6.92
CA ASP A 129 3.42 4.87 -7.22
C ASP A 129 4.82 5.42 -6.95
N GLY A 130 5.23 6.44 -7.73
CA GLY A 130 6.53 7.08 -7.57
C GLY A 130 7.01 7.79 -8.82
N SER A 131 8.13 8.50 -8.71
CA SER A 131 8.69 9.29 -9.79
C SER A 131 9.35 8.45 -10.90
N ASN A 132 9.80 7.23 -10.56
CA ASN A 132 10.45 6.31 -11.50
C ASN A 132 9.57 5.10 -11.84
N LEU A 133 8.44 4.95 -11.17
CA LEU A 133 7.48 3.88 -11.40
C LEU A 133 6.18 4.46 -11.91
N ASN A 134 5.65 3.88 -12.97
CA ASN A 134 4.33 4.26 -13.46
C ASN A 134 3.27 3.92 -12.40
N PRO A 135 2.30 4.82 -12.15
CA PRO A 135 1.16 4.50 -11.32
C PRO A 135 0.49 3.21 -11.79
N HIS A 136 0.37 2.25 -10.89
CA HIS A 136 -0.14 0.93 -11.23
C HIS A 136 -1.03 0.40 -10.12
N LEU A 137 -2.26 0.01 -10.46
CA LEU A 137 -3.18 -0.70 -9.58
C LEU A 137 -3.48 -2.07 -10.15
N ALA A 138 -3.28 -3.12 -9.37
CA ALA A 138 -3.66 -4.48 -9.73
C ALA A 138 -4.53 -5.11 -8.64
N TYR A 139 -5.55 -5.87 -9.05
CA TYR A 139 -6.45 -6.60 -8.15
C TYR A 139 -6.64 -8.04 -8.62
N ALA A 140 -6.48 -8.99 -7.72
CA ALA A 140 -6.56 -10.42 -8.01
C ALA A 140 -7.34 -11.19 -6.93
N VAL A 141 -7.99 -12.26 -7.34
CA VAL A 141 -8.68 -13.22 -6.47
C VAL A 141 -8.27 -14.63 -6.88
N ASP A 142 -7.89 -15.46 -5.91
CA ASP A 142 -7.48 -16.85 -6.11
C ASP A 142 -6.40 -17.04 -7.21
N GLY A 143 -5.43 -16.10 -7.26
CA GLY A 143 -4.35 -16.11 -8.25
C GLY A 143 -4.76 -15.62 -9.65
N GLU A 144 -6.00 -15.26 -9.86
CA GLU A 144 -6.50 -14.70 -11.12
C GLU A 144 -6.50 -13.17 -11.07
N LEU A 145 -5.84 -12.51 -12.03
CA LEU A 145 -5.84 -11.06 -12.18
C LEU A 145 -7.18 -10.61 -12.76
N LEU A 146 -7.95 -9.86 -12.00
CA LEU A 146 -9.28 -9.39 -12.39
C LEU A 146 -9.31 -7.94 -12.85
N LEU A 147 -8.32 -7.14 -12.43
CA LEU A 147 -8.16 -5.74 -12.84
C LEU A 147 -6.69 -5.38 -12.85
N GLU A 148 -6.30 -4.60 -13.86
CA GLU A 148 -5.01 -3.93 -13.94
C GLU A 148 -5.21 -2.56 -14.59
N VAL A 149 -4.71 -1.51 -13.91
CA VAL A 149 -4.75 -0.12 -14.37
C VAL A 149 -3.32 0.39 -14.34
N ILE A 150 -2.82 0.87 -15.48
CA ILE A 150 -1.44 1.36 -15.66
C ILE A 150 -1.52 2.78 -16.20
N ASP A 151 -0.69 3.67 -15.64
CA ASP A 151 -0.56 5.08 -16.05
C ASP A 151 -1.85 5.91 -15.95
N ASP A 152 -2.88 5.40 -15.25
CA ASP A 152 -4.17 6.07 -15.15
C ASP A 152 -4.77 5.91 -13.75
N GLY A 153 -5.83 6.65 -13.46
CA GLY A 153 -6.64 6.54 -12.25
C GLY A 153 -7.92 5.75 -12.51
N ILE A 154 -8.31 4.92 -11.55
CA ILE A 154 -9.59 4.22 -11.62
C ILE A 154 -10.75 5.17 -11.30
N SER A 155 -11.85 5.08 -12.05
CA SER A 155 -13.06 5.87 -11.85
C SER A 155 -14.25 4.98 -11.46
N PRO A 156 -15.17 5.45 -10.60
CA PRO A 156 -16.44 4.73 -10.31
C PRO A 156 -17.30 4.47 -11.55
N ALA A 157 -17.08 5.24 -12.61
CA ALA A 157 -17.80 5.11 -13.87
C ALA A 157 -17.27 3.99 -14.78
N ASP A 158 -16.11 3.38 -14.44
CA ASP A 158 -15.53 2.31 -15.24
C ASP A 158 -16.39 1.05 -15.17
N ASP A 159 -16.78 0.54 -16.33
CA ASP A 159 -17.71 -0.60 -16.43
C ASP A 159 -17.10 -1.93 -15.95
N ASN A 160 -15.77 -2.06 -16.00
CA ASN A 160 -15.03 -3.29 -15.74
C ASN A 160 -14.58 -3.47 -14.30
N ILE A 161 -15.00 -2.61 -13.35
CA ILE A 161 -14.60 -2.73 -11.94
C ILE A 161 -15.17 -4.03 -11.34
N PRO A 162 -14.29 -4.93 -10.81
CA PRO A 162 -14.72 -6.12 -10.10
C PRO A 162 -15.63 -5.80 -8.90
N ALA A 163 -16.64 -6.64 -8.66
CA ALA A 163 -17.63 -6.39 -7.60
C ALA A 163 -16.99 -6.21 -6.21
N GLY A 164 -15.91 -6.94 -5.90
CA GLY A 164 -15.15 -6.80 -4.64
C GLY A 164 -14.50 -5.44 -4.46
N LEU A 165 -14.10 -4.79 -5.56
CA LEU A 165 -13.39 -3.52 -5.52
C LEU A 165 -14.32 -2.28 -5.56
N ARG A 166 -15.57 -2.42 -6.05
CA ARG A 166 -16.49 -1.26 -6.26
C ARG A 166 -16.68 -0.37 -5.04
N ALA A 167 -16.82 -0.98 -3.85
CA ALA A 167 -17.03 -0.20 -2.63
C ALA A 167 -15.77 0.61 -2.23
N ALA A 168 -14.58 0.05 -2.47
CA ALA A 168 -13.32 0.73 -2.21
C ALA A 168 -13.09 1.89 -3.20
N VAL A 169 -13.39 1.68 -4.48
CA VAL A 169 -13.34 2.73 -5.51
C VAL A 169 -14.29 3.88 -5.16
N ALA A 170 -15.55 3.56 -4.82
CA ALA A 170 -16.50 4.59 -4.40
C ALA A 170 -16.03 5.36 -3.15
N ALA A 171 -15.43 4.68 -2.17
CA ALA A 171 -14.89 5.32 -0.97
C ALA A 171 -13.68 6.21 -1.26
N ALA A 172 -12.82 5.81 -2.20
CA ALA A 172 -11.64 6.56 -2.61
C ALA A 172 -11.99 7.84 -3.41
N CYS A 173 -13.08 7.81 -4.17
CA CYS A 173 -13.54 8.92 -5.01
C CYS A 173 -14.49 9.89 -4.29
N ASN A 174 -15.14 9.47 -3.18
CA ASN A 174 -16.02 10.30 -2.37
C ASN A 174 -15.24 11.23 -1.41
N LEU A 175 -14.16 11.80 -1.86
CA LEU A 175 -13.65 12.99 -1.20
C LEU A 175 -14.61 14.13 -1.54
N GLU A 176 -15.07 14.88 -0.54
CA GLU A 176 -15.82 16.11 -0.79
C GLU A 176 -14.90 17.00 -1.64
N SER A 177 -15.04 16.87 -2.95
CA SER A 177 -14.39 17.76 -3.88
C SER A 177 -15.02 19.14 -3.66
N GLY A 178 -14.24 20.06 -3.13
CA GLY A 178 -14.46 21.47 -3.45
C GLY A 178 -14.50 21.58 -4.98
N ASP A 179 -15.26 22.52 -5.51
CA ASP A 179 -15.59 22.73 -6.92
C ASP A 179 -14.39 22.93 -7.90
N ASP A 180 -13.19 22.58 -7.50
CA ASP A 180 -11.99 22.68 -8.33
C ASP A 180 -11.71 21.29 -8.92
N GLU A 181 -11.86 21.19 -10.25
CA GLU A 181 -11.39 20.09 -11.10
C GLU A 181 -9.85 20.06 -11.09
N ASP A 182 -9.22 19.89 -9.91
CA ASP A 182 -7.78 19.81 -9.81
C ASP A 182 -7.31 18.38 -10.18
N ASP A 183 -6.62 18.29 -11.32
CA ASP A 183 -5.98 17.07 -11.82
C ASP A 183 -5.04 16.41 -10.77
N GLU A 184 -4.59 17.15 -9.75
CA GLU A 184 -3.70 16.66 -8.69
C GLU A 184 -4.36 15.60 -7.78
N LEU A 185 -5.68 15.64 -7.57
CA LEU A 185 -6.41 14.61 -6.81
C LEU A 185 -6.40 13.23 -7.49
N TYR A 186 -6.09 13.18 -8.79
CA TYR A 186 -6.03 11.94 -9.57
C TYR A 186 -4.85 11.06 -9.17
N TYR A 187 -3.71 11.62 -8.85
CA TYR A 187 -2.48 10.85 -8.59
C TYR A 187 -2.59 9.87 -7.42
N GLY A 188 -3.30 10.22 -6.37
CA GLY A 188 -3.43 9.36 -5.18
C GLY A 188 -4.59 8.35 -5.23
N ILE A 189 -5.43 8.33 -6.29
CA ILE A 189 -6.69 7.57 -6.28
C ILE A 189 -6.46 6.07 -6.16
N ASN A 190 -5.52 5.51 -6.91
CA ASN A 190 -5.21 4.09 -6.90
C ASN A 190 -4.73 3.64 -5.51
N MET A 191 -3.90 4.45 -4.86
CA MET A 191 -3.42 4.19 -3.50
C MET A 191 -4.56 4.27 -2.47
N ARG A 192 -5.45 5.26 -2.61
CA ARG A 192 -6.66 5.33 -1.78
C ARG A 192 -7.56 4.11 -1.94
N VAL A 193 -7.72 3.58 -3.16
CA VAL A 193 -8.50 2.37 -3.41
C VAL A 193 -7.95 1.18 -2.65
N VAL A 194 -6.64 0.95 -2.72
CA VAL A 194 -5.97 -0.15 -1.99
C VAL A 194 -6.12 0.03 -0.47
N CYS A 195 -5.94 1.27 0.03
CA CYS A 195 -6.13 1.57 1.45
C CYS A 195 -7.59 1.37 1.89
N ALA A 196 -8.57 1.85 1.11
CA ALA A 196 -9.99 1.69 1.42
C ALA A 196 -10.39 0.21 1.42
N LEU A 197 -9.92 -0.59 0.46
CA LEU A 197 -10.20 -2.02 0.37
C LEU A 197 -9.77 -2.77 1.65
N ALA A 198 -8.61 -2.44 2.18
CA ALA A 198 -8.04 -3.09 3.35
C ALA A 198 -8.43 -2.43 4.69
N GLY A 199 -9.18 -1.33 4.67
CA GLY A 199 -9.49 -0.56 5.89
C GLY A 199 -8.29 0.20 6.44
N LEU A 200 -7.30 0.52 5.62
CA LEU A 200 -6.11 1.32 5.95
C LEU A 200 -6.40 2.84 5.90
N ASN A 201 -7.64 3.24 6.14
CA ASN A 201 -8.06 4.63 6.33
C ASN A 201 -7.66 5.08 7.76
N ILE A 202 -6.39 4.98 8.07
CA ILE A 202 -5.78 5.19 9.38
C ILE A 202 -4.87 6.41 9.36
N THR A 203 -4.69 7.02 10.53
CA THR A 203 -3.70 8.09 10.73
C THR A 203 -2.31 7.49 10.96
N PRO A 204 -1.23 8.29 10.78
CA PRO A 204 0.13 7.86 11.15
C PRO A 204 0.23 7.38 12.61
N GLY A 205 -0.48 8.05 13.53
CA GLY A 205 -0.51 7.65 14.94
C GLY A 205 -1.13 6.27 15.15
N GLU A 206 -2.23 5.99 14.47
CA GLU A 206 -2.87 4.66 14.55
C GLU A 206 -2.01 3.56 13.92
N LEU A 207 -1.26 3.87 12.84
CA LEU A 207 -0.28 2.93 12.30
C LEU A 207 0.77 2.55 13.34
N GLY A 208 1.28 3.54 14.09
CA GLY A 208 2.29 3.33 15.15
C GLY A 208 1.83 2.45 16.30
N GLU A 209 0.51 2.32 16.51
CA GLU A 209 -0.08 1.45 17.55
C GLU A 209 -0.29 0.00 17.08
N LEU A 210 -0.14 -0.28 15.77
CA LEU A 210 -0.28 -1.64 15.26
C LEU A 210 0.94 -2.50 15.61
N PRO A 211 0.74 -3.83 15.80
CA PRO A 211 1.85 -4.77 15.84
C PRO A 211 2.45 -4.90 14.43
N LEU A 212 3.61 -4.27 14.24
CA LEU A 212 4.30 -4.21 12.96
C LEU A 212 5.44 -5.22 12.89
N LEU A 213 5.72 -5.69 11.68
CA LEU A 213 6.89 -6.46 11.29
C LEU A 213 7.68 -5.68 10.25
N ALA A 214 9.00 -5.83 10.26
CA ALA A 214 9.85 -5.31 9.19
C ALA A 214 10.85 -6.36 8.71
N ALA A 215 11.24 -6.24 7.45
CA ALA A 215 12.24 -7.09 6.83
C ALA A 215 13.09 -6.29 5.83
N PRO A 216 14.44 -6.40 5.86
CA PRO A 216 15.28 -5.92 4.78
C PRO A 216 15.05 -6.76 3.52
N PHE A 217 15.04 -6.11 2.35
CA PHE A 217 14.75 -6.73 1.06
C PHE A 217 15.81 -6.34 0.01
N SER A 218 16.26 -7.30 -0.80
CA SER A 218 17.30 -7.11 -1.83
C SER A 218 17.24 -8.23 -2.88
#